data_58b724b2b7ea3690b8acf5507955a49f
#
_entry.id   58b724b2b7ea3690b8acf5507955a49f
#
_cell.length_a   1.000
_cell.length_b   1.000
_cell.length_c   1.000
_cell.angle_alpha   90.00
_cell.angle_beta   90.00
_cell.angle_gamma   90.00
#
_symmetry.space_group_name_H-M   'P 1'
#
loop_
_entity.id
_entity.type
_entity.pdbx_description
1 polymer ?
#
loop_
_entity_poly.entity_id
_entity_poly.type
_entity_poly.pdbx_seq_one_letter_code
_entity_poly.pdbx_strand_id
1 'polypeptide(L)'
;MGTLSGRQIRELVKSGKLGIDPFDETLIQPATYDLRLGPKILASPLSADKLGVVIELTMDKPTYDIQSGQMVGVLSFEKLNLPLDMSGRFGIRSAIARRGINAFGGLQLDPGFRGYLTMNLLNVGPEPITLTLREPTFSVEFTRLEEEADVPYSGPYQDQYDFPADQYNYILSARTTSLAEIPTFRKDIRRLSALIEELEESIADPDSGLELKSDIEKRLAHSLKLQPSSLISAADMRKQLGL
;
A
#
# COMPACT_ATOMS: atom_id res chain seq x y z
N MET A 1 -21.55 -19.73 -15.28
CA MET A 1 -20.56 -18.73 -14.82
C MET A 1 -19.97 -19.18 -13.49
N GLY A 2 -18.65 -19.22 -13.36
CA GLY A 2 -18.01 -19.62 -12.10
C GLY A 2 -16.49 -19.51 -12.16
N THR A 3 -15.89 -19.25 -10.97
CA THR A 3 -14.45 -19.27 -10.78
C THR A 3 -13.91 -20.69 -10.94
N LEU A 4 -12.79 -20.83 -11.62
CA LEU A 4 -12.15 -22.12 -11.90
C LEU A 4 -11.43 -22.65 -10.66
N SER A 5 -11.61 -23.93 -10.38
CA SER A 5 -10.77 -24.64 -9.42
C SER A 5 -9.36 -24.87 -9.96
N GLY A 6 -8.38 -25.09 -9.09
CA GLY A 6 -7.01 -25.41 -9.49
C GLY A 6 -6.90 -26.61 -10.43
N ARG A 7 -7.79 -27.63 -10.26
CA ARG A 7 -7.87 -28.75 -11.20
C ARG A 7 -8.26 -28.30 -12.59
N GLN A 8 -9.29 -27.45 -12.71
CA GLN A 8 -9.75 -26.93 -14.00
C GLN A 8 -8.68 -26.04 -14.66
N ILE A 9 -7.98 -25.21 -13.90
CA ILE A 9 -6.84 -24.42 -14.39
C ILE A 9 -5.79 -25.35 -15.01
N ARG A 10 -5.40 -26.40 -14.29
CA ARG A 10 -4.42 -27.40 -14.78
C ARG A 10 -4.87 -28.05 -16.09
N GLU A 11 -6.11 -28.50 -16.17
CA GLU A 11 -6.67 -29.15 -17.36
C GLU A 11 -6.69 -28.20 -18.56
N LEU A 12 -7.06 -26.94 -18.36
CA LEU A 12 -7.10 -25.93 -19.41
C LEU A 12 -5.71 -25.55 -19.91
N VAL A 13 -4.73 -25.44 -19.02
CA VAL A 13 -3.33 -25.19 -19.44
C VAL A 13 -2.77 -26.38 -20.18
N LYS A 14 -2.97 -27.60 -19.70
CA LYS A 14 -2.51 -28.85 -20.40
C LYS A 14 -3.15 -29.02 -21.76
N SER A 15 -4.39 -28.60 -21.96
CA SER A 15 -5.06 -28.63 -23.25
C SER A 15 -4.72 -27.46 -24.18
N GLY A 16 -3.92 -26.51 -23.73
CA GLY A 16 -3.56 -25.28 -24.48
C GLY A 16 -4.67 -24.26 -24.63
N LYS A 17 -5.79 -24.42 -23.91
CA LYS A 17 -6.91 -23.47 -23.92
C LYS A 17 -6.64 -22.23 -23.10
N LEU A 18 -5.92 -22.37 -22.00
CA LEU A 18 -5.44 -21.26 -21.17
C LEU A 18 -3.92 -21.23 -21.25
N GLY A 19 -3.35 -20.10 -21.67
CA GLY A 19 -1.90 -19.93 -21.72
C GLY A 19 -1.37 -19.37 -20.40
N ILE A 20 -0.44 -20.10 -19.78
CA ILE A 20 0.42 -19.66 -18.70
C ILE A 20 1.83 -20.16 -19.03
N ASP A 21 2.77 -19.26 -19.31
CA ASP A 21 4.10 -19.62 -19.77
C ASP A 21 5.20 -18.82 -19.07
N PRO A 22 6.15 -19.48 -18.39
CA PRO A 22 6.25 -20.91 -18.12
C PRO A 22 5.28 -21.38 -17.03
N PHE A 23 4.58 -22.49 -17.28
CA PHE A 23 3.67 -23.10 -16.32
C PHE A 23 4.40 -23.97 -15.29
N ASP A 24 4.01 -23.81 -14.02
CA ASP A 24 4.52 -24.60 -12.90
C ASP A 24 3.34 -25.12 -12.06
N GLU A 25 3.12 -26.42 -12.06
CA GLU A 25 2.00 -27.04 -11.32
C GLU A 25 2.02 -26.76 -9.81
N THR A 26 3.19 -26.49 -9.24
CA THR A 26 3.35 -26.24 -7.80
C THR A 26 2.76 -24.88 -7.37
N LEU A 27 2.51 -23.99 -8.35
CA LEU A 27 1.93 -22.67 -8.12
C LEU A 27 0.39 -22.64 -8.19
N ILE A 28 -0.23 -23.79 -8.49
CA ILE A 28 -1.68 -23.94 -8.47
C ILE A 28 -2.19 -23.90 -7.03
N GLN A 29 -3.16 -23.04 -6.78
CA GLN A 29 -3.90 -22.94 -5.54
C GLN A 29 -5.32 -23.55 -5.70
N PRO A 30 -6.12 -23.68 -4.64
CA PRO A 30 -7.48 -24.27 -4.75
C PRO A 30 -8.37 -23.63 -5.81
N ALA A 31 -8.29 -22.30 -6.04
CA ALA A 31 -9.09 -21.55 -7.01
C ALA A 31 -8.30 -20.44 -7.72
N THR A 32 -6.98 -20.42 -7.61
CA THR A 32 -6.11 -19.43 -8.24
C THR A 32 -4.82 -20.06 -8.75
N TYR A 33 -4.07 -19.29 -9.50
CA TYR A 33 -2.69 -19.60 -9.87
C TYR A 33 -1.79 -18.46 -9.38
N ASP A 34 -0.68 -18.80 -8.73
CA ASP A 34 0.27 -17.82 -8.24
C ASP A 34 1.29 -17.49 -9.32
N LEU A 35 1.37 -16.22 -9.73
CA LEU A 35 2.36 -15.71 -10.66
C LEU A 35 3.57 -15.20 -9.90
N ARG A 36 4.74 -15.41 -10.48
CA ARG A 36 6.02 -15.01 -9.89
C ARG A 36 6.42 -13.61 -10.32
N LEU A 37 7.30 -12.99 -9.52
CA LEU A 37 7.95 -11.72 -9.86
C LEU A 37 8.88 -11.90 -11.07
N GLY A 38 8.68 -11.07 -12.08
CA GLY A 38 9.54 -10.99 -13.26
C GLY A 38 10.89 -10.30 -12.98
N PRO A 39 11.78 -10.29 -13.98
CA PRO A 39 13.15 -9.81 -13.78
C PRO A 39 13.26 -8.29 -13.77
N LYS A 40 12.29 -7.55 -14.29
CA LYS A 40 12.41 -6.10 -14.46
C LYS A 40 11.58 -5.34 -13.44
N ILE A 41 12.20 -4.34 -12.82
CA ILE A 41 11.58 -3.43 -11.87
C ILE A 41 11.82 -1.99 -12.30
N LEU A 42 10.77 -1.17 -12.32
CA LEU A 42 10.87 0.28 -12.44
C LEU A 42 10.78 0.88 -11.04
N ALA A 43 11.86 1.40 -10.51
CA ALA A 43 11.87 1.99 -9.17
C ALA A 43 11.75 3.51 -9.24
N SER A 44 10.75 4.06 -8.53
CA SER A 44 10.60 5.51 -8.40
C SER A 44 11.77 6.12 -7.62
N PRO A 45 12.10 7.40 -7.86
CA PRO A 45 13.12 8.08 -7.07
C PRO A 45 12.68 8.21 -5.60
N LEU A 46 13.65 8.19 -4.69
CA LEU A 46 13.43 8.37 -3.25
C LEU A 46 13.55 9.84 -2.82
N SER A 47 13.98 10.71 -3.73
CA SER A 47 14.13 12.15 -3.49
C SER A 47 13.86 12.92 -4.78
N ALA A 48 13.41 14.17 -4.65
CA ALA A 48 13.00 15.01 -5.78
C ALA A 48 14.15 15.40 -6.71
N ASP A 49 15.39 15.28 -6.26
CA ASP A 49 16.61 15.56 -7.02
C ASP A 49 17.17 14.36 -7.79
N LYS A 50 16.53 13.18 -7.65
CA LYS A 50 16.93 11.94 -8.32
C LYS A 50 15.91 11.52 -9.37
N LEU A 51 16.38 10.78 -10.35
CA LEU A 51 15.53 10.07 -11.29
C LEU A 51 15.29 8.65 -10.79
N GLY A 52 14.16 8.08 -11.17
CA GLY A 52 13.92 6.67 -10.99
C GLY A 52 14.87 5.82 -11.81
N VAL A 53 14.93 4.54 -11.49
CA VAL A 53 15.88 3.61 -12.12
C VAL A 53 15.18 2.35 -12.59
N VAL A 54 15.69 1.79 -13.68
CA VAL A 54 15.33 0.45 -14.14
C VAL A 54 16.29 -0.55 -13.52
N ILE A 55 15.77 -1.59 -12.91
CA ILE A 55 16.53 -2.65 -12.26
C ILE A 55 16.24 -3.96 -12.98
N GLU A 56 17.28 -4.66 -13.37
CA GLU A 56 17.20 -6.01 -13.93
C GLU A 56 17.66 -7.00 -12.84
N LEU A 57 16.73 -7.82 -12.36
CA LEU A 57 17.04 -8.91 -11.45
C LEU A 57 17.61 -10.08 -12.24
N THR A 58 18.70 -10.65 -11.76
CA THR A 58 19.36 -11.82 -12.34
C THR A 58 19.53 -12.90 -11.29
N MET A 59 19.95 -14.09 -11.70
CA MET A 59 20.24 -15.16 -10.73
C MET A 59 21.38 -14.81 -9.77
N ASP A 60 22.32 -13.94 -10.20
CA ASP A 60 23.43 -13.46 -9.37
C ASP A 60 23.00 -12.28 -8.47
N LYS A 61 21.99 -11.52 -8.88
CA LYS A 61 21.40 -10.40 -8.12
C LYS A 61 19.88 -10.55 -8.11
N PRO A 62 19.35 -11.52 -7.37
CA PRO A 62 17.94 -11.88 -7.46
C PRO A 62 17.00 -10.97 -6.66
N THR A 63 17.52 -9.98 -5.93
CA THR A 63 16.74 -9.20 -4.96
C THR A 63 16.80 -7.71 -5.23
N TYR A 64 15.73 -7.03 -4.84
CA TYR A 64 15.64 -5.58 -4.74
C TYR A 64 14.88 -5.17 -3.48
N ASP A 65 15.41 -4.20 -2.73
CA ASP A 65 14.79 -3.68 -1.52
C ASP A 65 13.97 -2.42 -1.82
N ILE A 66 12.64 -2.55 -1.78
CA ILE A 66 11.73 -1.41 -1.86
C ILE A 66 11.83 -0.63 -0.56
N GLN A 67 12.31 0.62 -0.63
CA GLN A 67 12.43 1.49 0.53
C GLN A 67 11.04 1.93 1.04
N SER A 68 10.96 2.32 2.32
CA SER A 68 9.72 2.87 2.89
C SER A 68 9.24 4.06 2.05
N GLY A 69 7.97 4.03 1.65
CA GLY A 69 7.35 5.04 0.79
C GLY A 69 7.75 5.00 -0.68
N GLN A 70 8.57 4.04 -1.10
CA GLN A 70 8.96 3.89 -2.50
C GLN A 70 7.89 3.14 -3.29
N MET A 71 7.58 3.62 -4.49
CA MET A 71 6.76 2.92 -5.48
C MET A 71 7.66 2.22 -6.50
N VAL A 72 7.29 1.01 -6.87
CA VAL A 72 7.93 0.26 -7.96
C VAL A 72 6.89 -0.31 -8.91
N GLY A 73 7.18 -0.27 -10.20
CA GLY A 73 6.46 -1.06 -11.20
C GLY A 73 7.13 -2.41 -11.35
N VAL A 74 6.34 -3.46 -11.40
CA VAL A 74 6.83 -4.84 -11.57
C VAL A 74 6.04 -5.58 -12.65
N LEU A 75 6.68 -6.58 -13.26
CA LEU A 75 6.07 -7.49 -14.24
C LEU A 75 5.90 -8.88 -13.63
N SER A 76 4.92 -9.63 -14.11
CA SER A 76 4.86 -11.06 -13.85
C SER A 76 6.02 -11.77 -14.57
N PHE A 77 6.47 -12.90 -14.03
CA PHE A 77 7.43 -13.79 -14.70
C PHE A 77 6.74 -14.62 -15.79
N GLU A 78 5.49 -14.98 -15.56
CA GLU A 78 4.66 -15.72 -16.50
C GLU A 78 3.95 -14.76 -17.45
N LYS A 79 3.91 -15.18 -18.73
CA LYS A 79 3.04 -14.61 -19.74
C LYS A 79 1.70 -15.33 -19.70
N LEU A 80 0.61 -14.59 -19.78
CA LEU A 80 -0.74 -15.10 -19.88
C LEU A 80 -1.28 -15.03 -21.31
N ASN A 81 -2.21 -15.91 -21.63
CA ASN A 81 -2.99 -15.89 -22.87
C ASN A 81 -4.39 -16.46 -22.55
N LEU A 82 -5.38 -15.59 -22.49
CA LEU A 82 -6.75 -15.93 -22.13
C LEU A 82 -7.59 -16.24 -23.38
N PRO A 83 -8.43 -17.29 -23.34
CA PRO A 83 -9.43 -17.52 -24.39
C PRO A 83 -10.58 -16.52 -24.29
N LEU A 84 -11.46 -16.51 -25.30
CA LEU A 84 -12.59 -15.57 -25.37
C LEU A 84 -13.73 -15.91 -24.40
N ASP A 85 -13.80 -17.14 -23.92
CA ASP A 85 -14.81 -17.61 -22.96
C ASP A 85 -14.38 -17.40 -21.48
N MET A 86 -13.30 -16.61 -21.24
CA MET A 86 -12.71 -16.49 -19.92
C MET A 86 -12.22 -15.08 -19.61
N SER A 87 -12.48 -14.64 -18.40
CA SER A 87 -11.86 -13.45 -17.80
C SER A 87 -11.01 -13.85 -16.60
N GLY A 88 -10.15 -12.94 -16.14
CA GLY A 88 -9.38 -13.13 -14.92
C GLY A 88 -9.39 -11.91 -14.01
N ARG A 89 -9.06 -12.14 -12.75
CA ARG A 89 -8.75 -11.09 -11.79
C ARG A 89 -7.47 -11.45 -11.07
N PHE A 90 -6.63 -10.46 -10.85
CA PHE A 90 -5.36 -10.68 -10.16
C PHE A 90 -5.11 -9.62 -9.08
N GLY A 91 -4.29 -9.98 -8.13
CA GLY A 91 -3.86 -9.09 -7.07
C GLY A 91 -2.58 -9.60 -6.45
N ILE A 92 -2.04 -8.89 -5.45
CA ILE A 92 -0.89 -9.39 -4.71
C ILE A 92 -1.32 -10.51 -3.75
N ARG A 93 -0.43 -11.45 -3.53
CA ARG A 93 -0.64 -12.50 -2.53
C ARG A 93 -0.68 -11.90 -1.13
N SER A 94 -1.53 -12.48 -0.28
CA SER A 94 -1.68 -12.03 1.11
C SER A 94 -0.36 -12.08 1.91
N ALA A 95 0.55 -12.99 1.56
CA ALA A 95 1.88 -13.06 2.17
C ALA A 95 2.73 -11.81 1.88
N ILE A 96 2.62 -11.27 0.64
CA ILE A 96 3.30 -10.03 0.23
C ILE A 96 2.61 -8.82 0.88
N ALA A 97 1.27 -8.77 0.87
CA ALA A 97 0.51 -7.68 1.47
C ALA A 97 0.80 -7.52 2.98
N ARG A 98 0.90 -8.65 3.72
CA ARG A 98 1.22 -8.62 5.16
C ARG A 98 2.63 -8.12 5.49
N ARG A 99 3.53 -8.10 4.53
CA ARG A 99 4.86 -7.49 4.68
C ARG A 99 4.82 -5.96 4.63
N GLY A 100 3.67 -5.35 4.31
CA GLY A 100 3.51 -3.91 4.20
C GLY A 100 3.57 -3.41 2.75
N ILE A 101 3.37 -4.28 1.76
CA ILE A 101 3.23 -3.88 0.37
C ILE A 101 1.75 -3.63 0.05
N ASN A 102 1.45 -2.48 -0.54
CA ASN A 102 0.18 -2.22 -1.20
C ASN A 102 0.36 -2.25 -2.71
N ALA A 103 -0.68 -2.68 -3.44
CA ALA A 103 -0.65 -2.77 -4.89
C ALA A 103 -1.69 -1.86 -5.53
N PHE A 104 -1.33 -1.27 -6.65
CA PHE A 104 -2.17 -0.39 -7.46
C PHE A 104 -2.19 -0.86 -8.90
N GLY A 105 -3.37 -0.90 -9.51
CA GLY A 105 -3.55 -1.23 -10.92
C GLY A 105 -4.96 -1.68 -11.23
N GLY A 106 -5.26 -1.83 -12.51
CA GLY A 106 -6.45 -2.53 -12.98
C GLY A 106 -6.32 -4.02 -12.62
N LEU A 107 -7.32 -4.56 -11.95
CA LEU A 107 -7.27 -5.94 -11.44
C LEU A 107 -7.91 -6.94 -12.40
N GLN A 108 -8.42 -6.51 -13.55
CA GLN A 108 -9.18 -7.33 -14.50
C GLN A 108 -8.32 -7.69 -15.70
N LEU A 109 -8.48 -8.93 -16.15
CA LEU A 109 -7.97 -9.48 -17.39
C LEU A 109 -9.16 -9.78 -18.27
N ASP A 110 -9.23 -9.10 -19.39
CA ASP A 110 -10.30 -9.27 -20.34
C ASP A 110 -10.09 -10.53 -21.22
N PRO A 111 -11.18 -11.09 -21.77
CA PRO A 111 -11.10 -12.19 -22.72
C PRO A 111 -10.19 -11.86 -23.90
N GLY A 112 -9.34 -12.80 -24.29
CA GLY A 112 -8.39 -12.61 -25.37
C GLY A 112 -7.13 -11.81 -25.00
N PHE A 113 -6.96 -11.38 -23.74
CA PHE A 113 -5.72 -10.75 -23.28
C PHE A 113 -4.52 -11.70 -23.46
N ARG A 114 -3.40 -11.13 -23.91
CA ARG A 114 -2.12 -11.83 -24.05
C ARG A 114 -0.98 -10.93 -23.65
N GLY A 115 -0.12 -11.38 -22.72
CA GLY A 115 1.03 -10.59 -22.26
C GLY A 115 1.47 -10.89 -20.84
N TYR A 116 2.48 -10.16 -20.39
CA TYR A 116 2.86 -10.09 -18.98
C TYR A 116 1.95 -9.14 -18.22
N LEU A 117 1.70 -9.42 -16.95
CA LEU A 117 0.96 -8.49 -16.10
C LEU A 117 1.89 -7.45 -15.49
N THR A 118 1.42 -6.21 -15.47
CA THR A 118 2.10 -5.12 -14.75
C THR A 118 1.32 -4.75 -13.50
N MET A 119 2.04 -4.41 -12.44
CA MET A 119 1.46 -3.90 -11.21
C MET A 119 2.40 -2.89 -10.56
N ASN A 120 1.83 -1.85 -9.97
CA ASN A 120 2.58 -0.92 -9.15
C ASN A 120 2.48 -1.35 -7.69
N LEU A 121 3.63 -1.47 -7.02
CA LEU A 121 3.75 -1.82 -5.62
C LEU A 121 4.27 -0.61 -4.84
N LEU A 122 3.72 -0.37 -3.66
CA LEU A 122 4.16 0.67 -2.73
C LEU A 122 4.50 0.03 -1.39
N ASN A 123 5.68 0.28 -0.87
CA ASN A 123 6.01 -0.07 0.49
C ASN A 123 5.41 0.97 1.44
N VAL A 124 4.35 0.61 2.15
CA VAL A 124 3.69 1.44 3.18
C VAL A 124 4.23 1.17 4.58
N GLY A 125 5.12 0.19 4.72
CA GLY A 125 5.79 -0.13 5.98
C GLY A 125 6.93 0.83 6.31
N PRO A 126 7.42 0.83 7.54
CA PRO A 126 8.53 1.69 7.98
C PRO A 126 9.90 1.21 7.51
N GLU A 127 10.05 -0.10 7.23
CA GLU A 127 11.32 -0.74 6.89
C GLU A 127 11.36 -1.13 5.40
N PRO A 128 12.56 -1.28 4.83
CA PRO A 128 12.72 -1.81 3.48
C PRO A 128 12.14 -3.22 3.36
N ILE A 129 11.54 -3.52 2.21
CA ILE A 129 10.97 -4.83 1.92
C ILE A 129 11.64 -5.42 0.69
N THR A 130 12.26 -6.59 0.87
CA THR A 130 12.95 -7.30 -0.21
C THR A 130 11.96 -8.00 -1.12
N LEU A 131 12.04 -7.74 -2.42
CA LEU A 131 11.44 -8.53 -3.48
C LEU A 131 12.49 -9.47 -4.06
N THR A 132 12.10 -10.69 -4.38
CA THR A 132 13.00 -11.70 -4.93
C THR A 132 12.51 -12.16 -6.31
N LEU A 133 13.42 -12.25 -7.26
CA LEU A 133 13.15 -12.80 -8.60
C LEU A 133 12.49 -14.18 -8.48
N ARG A 134 11.41 -14.38 -9.21
CA ARG A 134 10.58 -15.60 -9.21
C ARG A 134 9.92 -15.94 -7.87
N GLU A 135 9.90 -15.01 -6.92
CA GLU A 135 9.04 -15.14 -5.74
C GLU A 135 7.56 -15.10 -6.17
N PRO A 136 6.68 -16.02 -5.72
CA PRO A 136 5.25 -15.92 -5.97
C PRO A 136 4.70 -14.63 -5.35
N THR A 137 4.37 -13.65 -6.20
CA THR A 137 4.02 -12.28 -5.79
C THR A 137 2.55 -11.96 -6.05
N PHE A 138 2.01 -12.47 -7.16
CA PHE A 138 0.63 -12.23 -7.59
C PHE A 138 -0.18 -13.50 -7.45
N SER A 139 -1.50 -13.34 -7.34
CA SER A 139 -2.44 -14.45 -7.43
C SER A 139 -3.51 -14.08 -8.45
N VAL A 140 -3.78 -14.95 -9.41
CA VAL A 140 -4.80 -14.75 -10.44
C VAL A 140 -5.89 -15.80 -10.31
N GLU A 141 -7.15 -15.35 -10.28
CA GLU A 141 -8.33 -16.19 -10.46
C GLU A 141 -8.83 -16.08 -11.90
N PHE A 142 -9.41 -17.16 -12.40
CA PHE A 142 -10.03 -17.20 -13.71
C PHE A 142 -11.51 -17.54 -13.58
N THR A 143 -12.33 -16.82 -14.32
CA THR A 143 -13.79 -17.01 -14.34
C THR A 143 -14.24 -17.35 -15.75
N ARG A 144 -15.02 -18.40 -15.90
CA ARG A 144 -15.65 -18.74 -17.18
C ARG A 144 -16.86 -17.84 -17.41
N LEU A 145 -16.93 -17.24 -18.60
CA LEU A 145 -18.08 -16.47 -19.04
C LEU A 145 -19.25 -17.41 -19.39
N GLU A 146 -20.46 -16.90 -19.42
CA GLU A 146 -21.64 -17.65 -19.89
C GLU A 146 -21.62 -17.84 -21.39
N GLU A 147 -21.16 -16.81 -22.12
CA GLU A 147 -20.95 -16.80 -23.56
C GLU A 147 -19.56 -16.27 -23.86
N GLU A 148 -19.00 -16.65 -25.00
CA GLU A 148 -17.72 -16.09 -25.46
C GLU A 148 -17.88 -14.60 -25.74
N ALA A 149 -16.83 -13.83 -25.47
CA ALA A 149 -16.79 -12.42 -25.84
C ALA A 149 -16.79 -12.28 -27.38
N ASP A 150 -17.58 -11.35 -27.88
CA ASP A 150 -17.71 -11.11 -29.33
C ASP A 150 -16.39 -10.71 -29.97
N VAL A 151 -15.53 -10.01 -29.22
CA VAL A 151 -14.22 -9.52 -29.67
C VAL A 151 -13.16 -9.75 -28.60
N PRO A 152 -11.92 -10.09 -28.99
CA PRO A 152 -10.82 -10.18 -28.04
C PRO A 152 -10.42 -8.79 -27.52
N TYR A 153 -9.79 -8.76 -26.35
CA TYR A 153 -9.14 -7.57 -25.86
C TYR A 153 -8.18 -6.98 -26.90
N SER A 154 -8.30 -5.69 -27.17
CA SER A 154 -7.48 -4.95 -28.14
C SER A 154 -6.92 -3.63 -27.58
N GLY A 155 -6.90 -3.51 -26.24
CA GLY A 155 -6.40 -2.33 -25.55
C GLY A 155 -4.86 -2.22 -25.60
N PRO A 156 -4.30 -1.15 -25.00
CA PRO A 156 -2.87 -0.82 -25.07
C PRO A 156 -1.94 -1.85 -24.43
N TYR A 157 -2.48 -2.76 -23.62
CA TYR A 157 -1.70 -3.81 -22.96
C TYR A 157 -1.74 -5.15 -23.70
N GLN A 158 -2.35 -5.20 -24.90
CA GLN A 158 -2.32 -6.42 -25.70
C GLN A 158 -0.90 -6.68 -26.20
N ASP A 159 -0.47 -7.93 -26.12
CA ASP A 159 0.89 -8.37 -26.46
C ASP A 159 1.99 -7.65 -25.66
N GLN A 160 1.69 -7.33 -24.41
CA GLN A 160 2.63 -6.64 -23.52
C GLN A 160 3.81 -7.55 -23.17
N TYR A 161 5.01 -7.12 -23.61
CA TYR A 161 6.28 -7.81 -23.31
C TYR A 161 7.17 -7.03 -22.35
N ASP A 162 6.85 -5.75 -22.11
CA ASP A 162 7.57 -4.84 -21.24
C ASP A 162 6.59 -3.83 -20.63
N PHE A 163 7.07 -2.92 -19.82
CA PHE A 163 6.25 -1.83 -19.32
C PHE A 163 5.85 -0.88 -20.47
N PRO A 164 4.63 -0.36 -20.47
CA PRO A 164 4.23 0.69 -21.40
C PRO A 164 5.08 1.95 -21.22
N ALA A 165 5.29 2.71 -22.32
CA ALA A 165 6.11 3.91 -22.30
C ALA A 165 5.62 4.99 -21.32
N ASP A 166 4.31 5.13 -21.14
CA ASP A 166 3.70 6.04 -20.18
C ASP A 166 4.00 5.62 -18.74
N GLN A 167 4.01 4.33 -18.44
CA GLN A 167 4.38 3.79 -17.13
C GLN A 167 5.87 4.04 -16.82
N TYR A 168 6.76 3.85 -17.80
CA TYR A 168 8.16 4.25 -17.69
C TYR A 168 8.28 5.72 -17.30
N ASN A 169 7.64 6.59 -18.08
CA ASN A 169 7.69 8.03 -17.84
C ASN A 169 7.11 8.39 -16.48
N TYR A 170 5.97 7.81 -16.11
CA TYR A 170 5.32 8.08 -14.85
C TYR A 170 6.19 7.66 -13.65
N ILE A 171 6.66 6.42 -13.62
CA ILE A 171 7.41 5.90 -12.47
C ILE A 171 8.80 6.53 -12.37
N LEU A 172 9.54 6.64 -13.51
CA LEU A 172 10.90 7.14 -13.49
C LEU A 172 10.98 8.65 -13.31
N SER A 173 9.98 9.40 -13.77
CA SER A 173 9.88 10.85 -13.56
C SER A 173 9.01 11.23 -12.36
N ALA A 174 8.35 10.25 -11.71
CA ALA A 174 7.53 10.50 -10.55
C ALA A 174 8.37 11.23 -9.51
N ARG A 175 8.18 12.52 -9.44
CA ARG A 175 8.62 13.29 -8.28
C ARG A 175 7.79 12.75 -7.13
N THR A 176 8.43 12.04 -6.22
CA THR A 176 7.84 11.66 -4.94
C THR A 176 7.65 12.93 -4.09
N THR A 177 6.99 13.94 -4.65
CA THR A 177 6.77 15.21 -3.98
C THR A 177 6.05 15.03 -2.65
N SER A 178 5.15 14.05 -2.55
CA SER A 178 4.44 13.77 -1.31
C SER A 178 5.24 12.87 -0.34
N LEU A 179 6.03 11.92 -0.83
CA LEU A 179 6.75 10.96 0.02
C LEU A 179 8.18 11.40 0.32
N ALA A 180 8.84 12.11 -0.60
CA ALA A 180 10.14 12.76 -0.33
C ALA A 180 10.03 13.91 0.68
N GLU A 181 8.84 14.50 0.82
CA GLU A 181 8.53 15.48 1.86
C GLU A 181 8.28 14.84 3.23
N ILE A 182 8.13 13.51 3.33
CA ILE A 182 7.93 12.83 4.62
C ILE A 182 9.01 13.21 5.67
N PRO A 183 10.31 13.29 5.35
CA PRO A 183 11.30 13.78 6.32
C PRO A 183 11.04 15.22 6.75
N THR A 184 10.58 16.09 5.84
CA THR A 184 10.20 17.48 6.11
C THR A 184 8.93 17.51 6.94
N PHE A 185 7.89 16.77 6.57
CA PHE A 185 6.67 16.60 7.36
C PHE A 185 6.95 16.02 8.75
N ARG A 186 7.82 15.02 8.86
CA ARG A 186 8.23 14.49 10.18
C ARG A 186 8.92 15.56 11.04
N LYS A 187 9.74 16.42 10.43
CA LYS A 187 10.36 17.54 11.12
C LYS A 187 9.33 18.59 11.55
N ASP A 188 8.38 18.89 10.66
CA ASP A 188 7.31 19.84 10.95
C ASP A 188 6.33 19.30 12.00
N ILE A 189 6.00 18.01 11.96
CA ILE A 189 5.21 17.34 13.00
C ILE A 189 5.93 17.39 14.35
N ARG A 190 7.23 17.12 14.43
CA ARG A 190 7.99 17.23 15.67
C ARG A 190 8.02 18.66 16.21
N ARG A 191 8.16 19.64 15.31
CA ARG A 191 8.11 21.05 15.67
C ARG A 191 6.74 21.46 16.18
N LEU A 192 5.66 21.01 15.54
CA LEU A 192 4.30 21.25 15.99
C LEU A 192 4.02 20.56 17.32
N SER A 193 4.47 19.32 17.51
CA SER A 193 4.34 18.61 18.78
C SER A 193 5.05 19.35 19.91
N ALA A 194 6.26 19.86 19.69
CA ALA A 194 6.99 20.66 20.67
C ALA A 194 6.28 21.98 21.00
N LEU A 195 5.70 22.64 20.00
CA LEU A 195 4.90 23.87 20.21
C LEU A 195 3.60 23.59 20.97
N ILE A 196 2.97 22.44 20.74
CA ILE A 196 1.78 22.00 21.48
C ILE A 196 2.15 21.75 22.95
N GLU A 197 3.25 21.06 23.20
CA GLU A 197 3.77 20.78 24.54
C GLU A 197 4.09 22.08 25.30
N GLU A 198 4.74 23.05 24.64
CA GLU A 198 5.01 24.39 25.19
C GLU A 198 3.72 25.18 25.46
N LEU A 199 2.70 25.06 24.59
CA LEU A 199 1.38 25.65 24.81
C LEU A 199 0.62 24.96 25.95
N GLU A 200 0.68 23.63 26.03
CA GLU A 200 0.06 22.88 27.13
C GLU A 200 0.69 23.22 28.48
N GLU A 201 2.02 23.37 28.54
CA GLU A 201 2.71 23.85 29.73
C GLU A 201 2.28 25.31 30.12
N SER A 202 2.11 26.18 29.14
CA SER A 202 1.65 27.56 29.38
C SER A 202 0.18 27.63 29.77
N ILE A 203 -0.66 26.66 29.34
CA ILE A 203 -2.08 26.57 29.72
C ILE A 203 -2.26 25.85 31.05
N ALA A 204 -1.38 24.89 31.38
CA ALA A 204 -1.43 24.13 32.63
C ALA A 204 -1.24 25.04 33.87
N ASP A 205 -0.60 26.18 33.70
CA ASP A 205 -0.53 27.23 34.73
C ASP A 205 -0.83 28.60 34.09
N PRO A 206 -2.10 28.90 33.81
CA PRO A 206 -2.49 30.20 33.24
C PRO A 206 -2.19 31.39 34.16
N ASP A 207 -1.87 31.12 35.42
CA ASP A 207 -1.51 32.12 36.42
C ASP A 207 0.01 32.20 36.68
N SER A 208 0.81 31.43 35.91
CA SER A 208 2.27 31.44 36.07
C SER A 208 2.81 32.84 35.73
N GLY A 209 3.38 33.50 36.76
CA GLY A 209 3.87 34.85 36.66
C GLY A 209 2.89 35.95 37.06
N LEU A 210 1.66 35.61 37.45
CA LEU A 210 0.72 36.53 38.05
C LEU A 210 0.80 36.45 39.58
N GLU A 211 1.09 37.60 40.27
CA GLU A 211 0.98 37.65 41.72
C GLU A 211 -0.49 37.58 42.13
N LEU A 212 -0.85 36.52 42.86
CA LEU A 212 -2.16 36.40 43.46
C LEU A 212 -2.39 37.53 44.44
N LYS A 213 -3.54 38.20 44.33
CA LYS A 213 -3.92 39.19 45.37
C LYS A 213 -4.01 38.50 46.73
N SER A 214 -3.50 39.14 47.78
CA SER A 214 -3.37 38.54 49.11
C SER A 214 -4.66 38.01 49.73
N ASP A 215 -5.80 38.53 49.30
CA ASP A 215 -7.13 38.03 49.71
C ASP A 215 -7.49 36.72 49.02
N ILE A 216 -7.07 36.52 47.77
CA ILE A 216 -7.26 35.27 47.00
C ILE A 216 -6.34 34.19 47.57
N GLU A 217 -5.08 34.50 47.88
CA GLU A 217 -4.16 33.55 48.53
C GLU A 217 -4.72 33.02 49.85
N LYS A 218 -5.27 33.90 50.69
CA LYS A 218 -5.90 33.54 51.97
C LYS A 218 -7.10 32.63 51.78
N ARG A 219 -7.92 32.89 50.75
CA ARG A 219 -9.10 32.06 50.42
C ARG A 219 -8.70 30.70 49.89
N LEU A 220 -7.68 30.62 49.02
CA LEU A 220 -7.10 29.38 48.53
C LEU A 220 -6.49 28.55 49.67
N ALA A 221 -5.70 29.15 50.51
CA ALA A 221 -5.12 28.51 51.69
C ALA A 221 -6.18 27.99 52.68
N HIS A 222 -7.30 28.67 52.79
CA HIS A 222 -8.45 28.19 53.57
C HIS A 222 -9.14 27.03 52.92
N SER A 223 -9.37 27.09 51.59
CA SER A 223 -10.00 26.00 50.82
C SER A 223 -9.17 24.71 50.82
N LEU A 224 -7.85 24.82 50.74
CA LEU A 224 -6.92 23.66 50.81
C LEU A 224 -6.93 22.94 52.15
N LYS A 225 -7.39 23.61 53.24
CA LYS A 225 -7.54 23.02 54.59
C LYS A 225 -8.90 22.33 54.80
N LEU A 226 -9.82 22.44 53.83
CA LEU A 226 -11.12 21.79 53.92
C LEU A 226 -10.97 20.31 53.66
N GLN A 227 -11.75 19.47 54.37
CA GLN A 227 -11.80 18.03 54.14
C GLN A 227 -12.38 17.73 52.75
N PRO A 228 -11.95 16.67 52.06
CA PRO A 228 -12.47 16.30 50.74
C PRO A 228 -14.01 16.17 50.71
N SER A 229 -14.63 15.81 51.82
CA SER A 229 -16.10 15.69 51.96
C SER A 229 -16.84 17.03 51.92
N SER A 230 -16.15 18.15 52.03
CA SER A 230 -16.73 19.51 51.96
C SER A 230 -16.53 20.19 50.61
N LEU A 231 -15.88 19.49 49.65
CA LEU A 231 -15.69 20.00 48.30
C LEU A 231 -16.93 19.66 47.44
N ILE A 232 -17.44 20.66 46.76
CA ILE A 232 -18.54 20.50 45.81
C ILE A 232 -18.03 19.76 44.56
N SER A 233 -18.76 18.76 44.11
CA SER A 233 -18.38 18.03 42.86
C SER A 233 -18.44 18.99 41.65
N ALA A 234 -17.67 18.70 40.60
CA ALA A 234 -17.72 19.47 39.35
C ALA A 234 -19.14 19.49 38.72
N ALA A 235 -19.93 18.43 38.95
CA ALA A 235 -21.33 18.33 38.49
C ALA A 235 -22.26 19.28 39.29
N ASP A 236 -22.08 19.37 40.60
CA ASP A 236 -22.88 20.28 41.44
C ASP A 236 -22.51 21.74 41.19
N MET A 237 -21.25 22.04 40.94
CA MET A 237 -20.79 23.35 40.56
C MET A 237 -21.37 23.82 39.22
N ARG A 238 -21.42 22.97 38.20
CA ARG A 238 -22.09 23.28 36.93
C ARG A 238 -23.57 23.60 37.12
N LYS A 239 -24.25 22.81 37.95
CA LYS A 239 -25.67 23.01 38.25
C LYS A 239 -25.94 24.33 38.99
N GLN A 240 -25.00 24.80 39.88
CA GLN A 240 -25.11 26.07 40.55
C GLN A 240 -24.80 27.28 39.64
N LEU A 241 -23.94 27.08 38.63
CA LEU A 241 -23.56 28.11 37.65
C LEU A 241 -24.52 28.20 36.45
N GLY A 242 -25.52 27.30 36.35
CA GLY A 242 -26.48 27.28 35.24
C GLY A 242 -25.87 26.85 33.91
N LEU A 243 -24.79 26.06 33.95
CA LEU A 243 -24.03 25.52 32.80
C LEU A 243 -24.39 24.06 32.52
#